data_a73c6dc7e7b209c43afbee58a6f5cb26
#
_entry.id   a73c6dc7e7b209c43afbee58a6f5cb26
#
_cell.length_a   1.000
_cell.length_b   1.000
_cell.length_c   1.000
_cell.angle_alpha   90.00
_cell.angle_beta   90.00
_cell.angle_gamma   90.00
#
_symmetry.space_group_name_H-M   'P 1'
#
loop_
_entity.id
_entity.type
_entity.pdbx_description
1 polymer ?
#
loop_
_entity_poly.entity_id
_entity_poly.type
_entity_poly.pdbx_seq_one_letter_code
_entity_poly.pdbx_strand_id
1 'polypeptide(L)'
;TSTAPMMTNDDRRNLRQALAQAESQRKWRAFALTVPLLVFLLMTLLVPIANLLQRAVENPEVANALPRTVAALATWKQHKEVPPAPAYAALAQDLANLPEGADAGTLARRFNSDIAGGRSLVMNTYRALPITGSNDEAVRDRMLAIDARWGDPAYWQVISKNGARWTPDYLLASVDLRRDLDGEVERMPEEERAFGAILLRTFSISFVVTLFCLLLAYPLAWWLASLPARKANMLMILVLVPFWTSILVRVAAWIVLLQSEGLVNRGLMGLGLIEQPLALLFNRTGVVIAMVHILLPFMILPLY
;
A
#
# COMPACT_ATOMS: atom_id res chain seq x y z
N THR A 1 -17.54 -41.96 63.06
CA THR A 1 -17.31 -42.27 61.64
C THR A 1 -18.44 -41.63 60.82
N SER A 2 -18.18 -40.41 60.29
CA SER A 2 -19.06 -39.71 59.40
C SER A 2 -18.82 -40.20 57.99
N THR A 3 -19.72 -41.00 57.46
CA THR A 3 -19.71 -41.42 56.04
C THR A 3 -20.23 -40.25 55.21
N ALA A 4 -19.34 -39.63 54.43
CA ALA A 4 -19.74 -38.65 53.43
C ALA A 4 -20.72 -39.29 52.41
N PRO A 5 -21.84 -38.65 52.07
CA PRO A 5 -22.82 -39.21 51.15
C PRO A 5 -22.18 -39.41 49.76
N MET A 6 -22.31 -40.62 49.18
CA MET A 6 -21.87 -40.92 47.81
C MET A 6 -22.69 -40.10 46.82
N MET A 7 -22.06 -39.24 46.05
CA MET A 7 -22.70 -38.45 44.97
C MET A 7 -23.31 -39.39 43.93
N THR A 8 -24.56 -39.18 43.60
CA THR A 8 -25.25 -39.93 42.52
C THR A 8 -24.75 -39.55 41.14
N ASN A 9 -24.98 -40.34 40.14
CA ASN A 9 -24.61 -40.05 38.74
C ASN A 9 -25.28 -38.76 38.23
N ASP A 10 -26.48 -38.49 38.70
CA ASP A 10 -27.25 -37.28 38.35
C ASP A 10 -26.64 -36.03 38.98
N ASP A 11 -26.17 -36.11 40.24
CA ASP A 11 -25.48 -35.00 40.89
C ASP A 11 -24.17 -34.66 40.19
N ARG A 12 -23.44 -35.67 39.69
CA ARG A 12 -22.22 -35.46 38.90
C ARG A 12 -22.50 -34.82 37.54
N ARG A 13 -23.59 -35.16 36.88
CA ARG A 13 -24.02 -34.53 35.62
C ARG A 13 -24.44 -33.09 35.84
N ASN A 14 -25.24 -32.82 36.84
CA ASN A 14 -25.69 -31.45 37.21
C ASN A 14 -24.51 -30.55 37.58
N LEU A 15 -23.54 -31.06 38.33
CA LEU A 15 -22.33 -30.34 38.69
C LEU A 15 -21.46 -30.03 37.46
N ARG A 16 -21.28 -30.98 36.55
CA ARG A 16 -20.54 -30.74 35.29
C ARG A 16 -21.22 -29.69 34.41
N GLN A 17 -22.54 -29.72 34.32
CA GLN A 17 -23.30 -28.72 33.56
C GLN A 17 -23.20 -27.32 34.21
N ALA A 18 -23.32 -27.24 35.52
CA ALA A 18 -23.17 -25.98 36.25
C ALA A 18 -21.74 -25.38 36.11
N LEU A 19 -20.72 -26.25 36.21
CA LEU A 19 -19.34 -25.85 35.99
C LEU A 19 -19.09 -25.37 34.55
N ALA A 20 -19.58 -26.10 33.54
CA ALA A 20 -19.45 -25.70 32.14
C ALA A 20 -20.17 -24.36 31.86
N GLN A 21 -21.34 -24.13 32.45
CA GLN A 21 -22.06 -22.86 32.34
C GLN A 21 -21.30 -21.72 33.01
N ALA A 22 -20.76 -21.94 34.23
CA ALA A 22 -19.98 -20.95 34.94
C ALA A 22 -18.69 -20.59 34.22
N GLU A 23 -17.99 -21.58 33.64
CA GLU A 23 -16.81 -21.34 32.79
C GLU A 23 -17.17 -20.58 31.52
N SER A 24 -18.26 -20.93 30.86
CA SER A 24 -18.74 -20.22 29.67
C SER A 24 -19.06 -18.75 29.99
N GLN A 25 -19.81 -18.52 31.07
CA GLN A 25 -20.12 -17.15 31.51
C GLN A 25 -18.86 -16.34 31.86
N ARG A 26 -17.88 -16.97 32.52
CA ARG A 26 -16.59 -16.32 32.82
C ARG A 26 -15.83 -15.98 31.55
N LYS A 27 -15.78 -16.89 30.57
CA LYS A 27 -15.15 -16.65 29.27
C LYS A 27 -15.86 -15.51 28.52
N TRP A 28 -17.19 -15.50 28.50
CA TRP A 28 -17.97 -14.45 27.86
C TRP A 28 -17.79 -13.08 28.56
N ARG A 29 -17.74 -13.02 29.87
CA ARG A 29 -17.45 -11.77 30.60
C ARG A 29 -16.04 -11.26 30.33
N ALA A 30 -15.06 -12.14 30.32
CA ALA A 30 -13.66 -11.79 29.96
C ALA A 30 -13.59 -11.28 28.53
N PHE A 31 -14.27 -11.95 27.59
CA PHE A 31 -14.34 -11.52 26.18
C PHE A 31 -15.06 -10.16 26.06
N ALA A 32 -16.19 -9.97 26.73
CA ALA A 32 -16.92 -8.70 26.72
C ALA A 32 -16.08 -7.51 27.24
N LEU A 33 -15.20 -7.74 28.20
CA LEU A 33 -14.26 -6.72 28.69
C LEU A 33 -13.16 -6.40 27.68
N THR A 34 -12.75 -7.35 26.84
CA THR A 34 -11.72 -7.14 25.81
C THR A 34 -12.30 -6.59 24.49
N VAL A 35 -13.61 -6.81 24.23
CA VAL A 35 -14.28 -6.36 23.00
C VAL A 35 -14.12 -4.87 22.72
N PRO A 36 -14.30 -3.94 23.66
CA PRO A 36 -14.15 -2.51 23.38
C PRO A 36 -12.74 -2.17 22.88
N LEU A 37 -11.72 -2.74 23.52
CA LEU A 37 -10.32 -2.55 23.09
C LEU A 37 -10.07 -3.18 21.71
N LEU A 38 -10.59 -4.40 21.50
CA LEU A 38 -10.45 -5.10 20.22
C LEU A 38 -11.13 -4.33 19.09
N VAL A 39 -12.35 -3.84 19.31
CA VAL A 39 -13.09 -3.02 18.32
C VAL A 39 -12.34 -1.72 18.04
N PHE A 40 -11.82 -1.05 19.06
CA PHE A 40 -11.00 0.15 18.87
C PHE A 40 -9.76 -0.13 18.02
N LEU A 41 -9.00 -1.20 18.31
CA LEU A 41 -7.83 -1.60 17.54
C LEU A 41 -8.18 -1.97 16.10
N LEU A 42 -9.27 -2.74 15.91
CA LEU A 42 -9.74 -3.10 14.57
C LEU A 42 -10.18 -1.87 13.78
N MET A 43 -10.93 -0.96 14.38
CA MET A 43 -11.33 0.28 13.72
C MET A 43 -10.13 1.14 13.33
N THR A 44 -9.19 1.36 14.27
CA THR A 44 -8.00 2.18 14.03
C THR A 44 -7.08 1.59 12.98
N LEU A 45 -7.07 0.27 12.81
CA LEU A 45 -6.26 -0.42 11.81
C LEU A 45 -7.01 -0.61 10.50
N LEU A 46 -8.24 -1.17 10.55
CA LEU A 46 -8.95 -1.57 9.33
C LEU A 46 -9.57 -0.40 8.57
N VAL A 47 -10.03 0.65 9.25
CA VAL A 47 -10.65 1.81 8.58
C VAL A 47 -9.65 2.54 7.68
N PRO A 48 -8.41 2.89 8.11
CA PRO A 48 -7.41 3.47 7.21
C PRO A 48 -7.04 2.55 6.05
N ILE A 49 -6.91 1.24 6.29
CA ILE A 49 -6.61 0.25 5.23
C ILE A 49 -7.77 0.19 4.23
N ALA A 50 -9.02 0.11 4.70
CA ALA A 50 -10.18 0.11 3.82
C ALA A 50 -10.26 1.39 2.97
N ASN A 51 -10.02 2.55 3.57
CA ASN A 51 -9.96 3.83 2.85
C ASN A 51 -8.84 3.86 1.80
N LEU A 52 -7.66 3.29 2.10
CA LEU A 52 -6.58 3.17 1.12
C LEU A 52 -6.96 2.23 -0.04
N LEU A 53 -7.56 1.09 0.26
CA LEU A 53 -8.04 0.15 -0.76
C LEU A 53 -9.15 0.75 -1.62
N GLN A 54 -10.06 1.50 -1.02
CA GLN A 54 -11.08 2.23 -1.76
C GLN A 54 -10.45 3.24 -2.72
N ARG A 55 -9.50 4.05 -2.26
CA ARG A 55 -8.77 5.01 -3.11
C ARG A 55 -7.96 4.34 -4.22
N ALA A 56 -7.51 3.10 -4.00
CA ALA A 56 -6.78 2.34 -5.01
C ALA A 56 -7.65 1.89 -6.20
N VAL A 57 -8.97 2.00 -6.09
CA VAL A 57 -9.93 1.64 -7.16
C VAL A 57 -10.85 2.79 -7.55
N GLU A 58 -10.84 3.91 -6.83
CA GLU A 58 -11.64 5.10 -7.16
C GLU A 58 -10.86 6.06 -8.07
N ASN A 59 -11.56 6.61 -9.06
CA ASN A 59 -11.09 7.66 -9.96
C ASN A 59 -12.16 8.73 -10.10
N PRO A 60 -12.37 9.55 -9.06
CA PRO A 60 -13.48 10.50 -9.04
C PRO A 60 -13.19 11.79 -9.83
N GLU A 61 -11.93 12.06 -10.19
CA GLU A 61 -11.48 13.36 -10.70
C GLU A 61 -12.21 13.75 -11.98
N VAL A 62 -12.28 12.85 -12.97
CA VAL A 62 -12.97 13.11 -14.25
C VAL A 62 -14.47 12.94 -14.10
N ALA A 63 -14.93 11.85 -13.46
CA ALA A 63 -16.35 11.56 -13.30
C ALA A 63 -17.08 12.67 -12.52
N ASN A 64 -16.46 13.25 -11.50
CA ASN A 64 -17.05 14.33 -10.71
C ASN A 64 -16.93 15.71 -11.39
N ALA A 65 -15.81 15.97 -12.06
CA ALA A 65 -15.57 17.26 -12.71
C ALA A 65 -16.34 17.42 -14.03
N LEU A 66 -16.52 16.33 -14.79
CA LEU A 66 -17.03 16.35 -16.14
C LEU A 66 -18.27 15.43 -16.34
N PRO A 67 -19.31 15.50 -15.49
CA PRO A 67 -20.44 14.57 -15.55
C PRO A 67 -21.23 14.64 -16.85
N ARG A 68 -21.45 15.85 -17.40
CA ARG A 68 -22.18 16.04 -18.66
C ARG A 68 -21.35 15.56 -19.86
N THR A 69 -20.07 15.84 -19.85
CA THR A 69 -19.12 15.40 -20.88
C THR A 69 -19.04 13.87 -20.93
N VAL A 70 -18.92 13.22 -19.78
CA VAL A 70 -18.91 11.75 -19.67
C VAL A 70 -20.21 11.16 -20.21
N ALA A 71 -21.36 11.76 -19.87
CA ALA A 71 -22.68 11.34 -20.41
C ALA A 71 -22.76 11.51 -21.92
N ALA A 72 -22.26 12.63 -22.46
CA ALA A 72 -22.24 12.88 -23.91
C ALA A 72 -21.35 11.89 -24.66
N LEU A 73 -20.22 11.48 -24.04
CA LEU A 73 -19.29 10.49 -24.61
C LEU A 73 -19.79 9.04 -24.48
N ALA A 74 -20.77 8.75 -23.66
CA ALA A 74 -21.30 7.39 -23.50
C ALA A 74 -21.88 6.80 -24.81
N THR A 75 -22.33 7.65 -25.73
CA THR A 75 -22.79 7.25 -27.05
C THR A 75 -21.75 7.29 -28.14
N TRP A 76 -20.56 7.79 -27.82
CA TRP A 76 -19.46 7.92 -28.78
C TRP A 76 -18.72 6.58 -28.95
N LYS A 77 -19.05 5.88 -30.04
CA LYS A 77 -18.52 4.53 -30.32
C LYS A 77 -17.29 4.51 -31.23
N GLN A 78 -17.07 5.58 -31.99
CA GLN A 78 -15.99 5.68 -32.95
C GLN A 78 -14.82 6.45 -32.35
N HIS A 79 -14.03 5.77 -31.53
CA HIS A 79 -12.89 6.38 -30.81
C HIS A 79 -11.74 6.88 -31.74
N LYS A 80 -11.82 6.62 -33.04
CA LYS A 80 -10.86 7.13 -34.06
C LYS A 80 -11.22 8.50 -34.62
N GLU A 81 -12.44 8.96 -34.39
CA GLU A 81 -12.93 10.26 -34.83
C GLU A 81 -13.24 11.13 -33.63
N VAL A 82 -13.20 12.46 -33.80
CA VAL A 82 -13.60 13.38 -32.74
C VAL A 82 -15.06 13.21 -32.38
N PRO A 83 -15.47 13.42 -31.14
CA PRO A 83 -16.86 13.31 -30.74
C PRO A 83 -17.73 14.42 -31.38
N PRO A 84 -19.05 14.25 -31.43
CA PRO A 84 -19.96 15.24 -32.00
C PRO A 84 -19.96 16.53 -31.18
N ALA A 85 -20.36 17.64 -31.81
CA ALA A 85 -20.35 18.98 -31.24
C ALA A 85 -21.01 19.12 -29.84
N PRO A 86 -22.08 18.39 -29.48
CA PRO A 86 -22.65 18.43 -28.12
C PRO A 86 -21.63 18.04 -27.00
N ALA A 87 -20.63 17.21 -27.31
CA ALA A 87 -19.61 16.87 -26.32
C ALA A 87 -18.69 18.05 -25.95
N TYR A 88 -18.41 18.91 -26.95
CA TYR A 88 -17.65 20.15 -26.72
C TYR A 88 -18.44 21.14 -25.86
N ALA A 89 -19.75 21.30 -26.15
CA ALA A 89 -20.63 22.15 -25.35
C ALA A 89 -20.74 21.63 -23.89
N ALA A 90 -20.88 20.33 -23.72
CA ALA A 90 -20.89 19.69 -22.40
C ALA A 90 -19.59 19.95 -21.62
N LEU A 91 -18.43 19.82 -22.28
CA LEU A 91 -17.11 20.07 -21.67
C LEU A 91 -16.98 21.55 -21.27
N ALA A 92 -17.36 22.48 -22.12
CA ALA A 92 -17.31 23.89 -21.79
C ALA A 92 -18.22 24.25 -20.59
N GLN A 93 -19.40 23.63 -20.51
CA GLN A 93 -20.34 23.80 -19.40
C GLN A 93 -19.80 23.15 -18.09
N ASP A 94 -19.24 21.97 -18.15
CA ASP A 94 -18.69 21.30 -16.98
C ASP A 94 -17.51 22.08 -16.42
N LEU A 95 -16.60 22.55 -17.28
CA LEU A 95 -15.46 23.37 -16.85
C LEU A 95 -15.86 24.73 -16.29
N ALA A 96 -16.93 25.34 -16.82
CA ALA A 96 -17.45 26.62 -16.31
C ALA A 96 -18.17 26.46 -14.94
N ASN A 97 -18.71 25.26 -14.65
CA ASN A 97 -19.51 24.98 -13.46
C ASN A 97 -18.91 23.83 -12.67
N LEU A 98 -17.60 23.85 -12.44
CA LEU A 98 -16.95 22.82 -11.65
C LEU A 98 -17.64 22.69 -10.28
N PRO A 99 -18.04 21.45 -9.87
CA PRO A 99 -18.69 21.21 -8.58
C PRO A 99 -17.77 21.56 -7.40
N GLU A 100 -18.37 21.82 -6.24
CA GLU A 100 -17.61 21.98 -4.99
C GLU A 100 -16.69 20.76 -4.76
N GLY A 101 -15.39 21.01 -4.52
CA GLY A 101 -14.38 19.98 -4.34
C GLY A 101 -13.72 19.47 -5.63
N ALA A 102 -14.20 19.84 -6.81
CA ALA A 102 -13.50 19.64 -8.08
C ALA A 102 -12.59 20.82 -8.39
N ASP A 103 -11.31 20.53 -8.69
CA ASP A 103 -10.29 21.52 -9.01
C ASP A 103 -9.77 21.29 -10.44
N ALA A 104 -9.77 22.36 -11.25
CA ALA A 104 -9.24 22.33 -12.61
C ALA A 104 -7.78 21.87 -12.66
N GLY A 105 -6.98 22.19 -11.62
CA GLY A 105 -5.61 21.76 -11.51
C GLY A 105 -5.48 20.24 -11.27
N THR A 106 -6.38 19.65 -10.50
CA THR A 106 -6.43 18.19 -10.27
C THR A 106 -6.86 17.45 -11.52
N LEU A 107 -7.92 17.95 -12.22
CA LEU A 107 -8.33 17.43 -13.50
C LEU A 107 -7.19 17.51 -14.54
N ALA A 108 -6.50 18.65 -14.61
CA ALA A 108 -5.38 18.85 -15.53
C ALA A 108 -4.19 17.90 -15.24
N ARG A 109 -3.92 17.61 -13.97
CA ARG A 109 -2.91 16.60 -13.58
C ARG A 109 -3.33 15.20 -14.01
N ARG A 110 -4.60 14.86 -13.84
CA ARG A 110 -5.13 13.55 -14.26
C ARG A 110 -5.02 13.37 -15.78
N PHE A 111 -5.36 14.39 -16.55
CA PHE A 111 -5.17 14.38 -17.99
C PHE A 111 -3.70 14.14 -18.38
N ASN A 112 -2.79 14.82 -17.72
CA ASN A 112 -1.37 14.71 -18.03
C ASN A 112 -0.75 13.37 -17.66
N SER A 113 -1.40 12.57 -16.80
CA SER A 113 -0.94 11.21 -16.48
C SER A 113 -1.21 10.20 -17.59
N ASP A 114 -2.21 10.45 -18.42
CA ASP A 114 -2.59 9.56 -19.52
C ASP A 114 -2.05 10.05 -20.89
N ILE A 115 -1.93 11.37 -21.08
CA ILE A 115 -1.47 11.95 -22.33
C ILE A 115 -0.60 13.20 -22.11
N ALA A 116 0.57 13.21 -22.73
CA ALA A 116 1.49 14.34 -22.61
C ALA A 116 0.84 15.64 -23.12
N GLY A 117 1.02 16.74 -22.38
CA GLY A 117 0.42 18.03 -22.74
C GLY A 117 -1.04 18.20 -22.30
N GLY A 118 -1.67 17.18 -21.71
CA GLY A 118 -3.05 17.24 -21.22
C GLY A 118 -3.26 18.33 -20.16
N ARG A 119 -2.25 18.58 -19.29
CA ARG A 119 -2.32 19.65 -18.32
C ARG A 119 -2.48 21.04 -18.94
N SER A 120 -1.68 21.37 -19.94
CA SER A 120 -1.73 22.66 -20.61
C SER A 120 -3.04 22.83 -21.40
N LEU A 121 -3.51 21.76 -22.03
CA LEU A 121 -4.78 21.76 -22.77
C LEU A 121 -5.95 22.14 -21.85
N VAL A 122 -6.15 21.43 -20.75
CA VAL A 122 -7.23 21.72 -19.79
C VAL A 122 -7.10 23.12 -19.19
N MET A 123 -5.89 23.52 -18.79
CA MET A 123 -5.68 24.83 -18.17
C MET A 123 -5.86 25.99 -19.16
N ASN A 124 -5.48 25.84 -20.43
CA ASN A 124 -5.72 26.85 -21.47
C ASN A 124 -7.22 27.02 -21.70
N THR A 125 -7.94 25.91 -21.81
CA THR A 125 -9.41 25.92 -21.99
C THR A 125 -10.10 26.54 -20.77
N TYR A 126 -9.68 26.18 -19.56
CA TYR A 126 -10.25 26.73 -18.32
C TYR A 126 -10.04 28.26 -18.20
N ARG A 127 -8.88 28.77 -18.59
CA ARG A 127 -8.58 30.22 -18.57
C ARG A 127 -9.37 31.00 -19.61
N ALA A 128 -9.82 30.35 -20.68
CA ALA A 128 -10.58 30.98 -21.73
C ALA A 128 -12.11 31.00 -21.47
N LEU A 129 -12.56 30.48 -20.33
CA LEU A 129 -13.97 30.50 -19.93
C LEU A 129 -14.46 31.93 -19.65
N PRO A 130 -15.73 32.23 -19.91
CA PRO A 130 -16.78 31.37 -20.44
C PRO A 130 -16.71 31.19 -21.98
N ILE A 131 -16.84 29.93 -22.44
CA ILE A 131 -16.93 29.63 -23.88
C ILE A 131 -18.38 29.46 -24.25
N THR A 132 -18.92 30.48 -24.91
CA THR A 132 -20.32 30.54 -25.33
C THR A 132 -20.42 30.54 -26.84
N GLY A 133 -21.51 29.98 -27.42
CA GLY A 133 -21.79 29.96 -28.84
C GLY A 133 -23.26 30.00 -29.11
N SER A 134 -23.66 30.33 -30.34
CA SER A 134 -25.06 30.32 -30.78
C SER A 134 -25.62 28.89 -30.85
N ASN A 135 -24.78 27.92 -31.08
CA ASN A 135 -25.07 26.49 -31.13
C ASN A 135 -23.83 25.69 -30.71
N ASP A 136 -23.94 24.36 -30.59
CA ASP A 136 -22.86 23.46 -30.16
C ASP A 136 -21.66 23.46 -31.14
N GLU A 137 -21.91 23.67 -32.44
CA GLU A 137 -20.84 23.78 -33.45
C GLU A 137 -20.01 25.04 -33.26
N ALA A 138 -20.66 26.17 -32.95
CA ALA A 138 -19.95 27.42 -32.65
C ALA A 138 -19.08 27.28 -31.37
N VAL A 139 -19.52 26.51 -30.37
CA VAL A 139 -18.72 26.19 -29.18
C VAL A 139 -17.53 25.32 -29.55
N ARG A 140 -17.74 24.28 -30.38
CA ARG A 140 -16.66 23.42 -30.89
C ARG A 140 -15.59 24.25 -31.58
N ASP A 141 -15.99 25.10 -32.55
CA ASP A 141 -15.05 25.90 -33.33
C ASP A 141 -14.27 26.89 -32.46
N ARG A 142 -14.89 27.46 -31.43
CA ARG A 142 -14.17 28.27 -30.43
C ARG A 142 -13.19 27.47 -29.59
N MET A 143 -13.55 26.27 -29.16
CA MET A 143 -12.63 25.40 -28.41
C MET A 143 -11.44 25.00 -29.27
N LEU A 144 -11.62 24.69 -30.55
CA LEU A 144 -10.54 24.41 -31.48
C LEU A 144 -9.66 25.64 -31.72
N ALA A 145 -10.23 26.85 -31.73
CA ALA A 145 -9.47 28.11 -31.82
C ALA A 145 -8.66 28.41 -30.57
N ILE A 146 -9.12 28.00 -29.36
CA ILE A 146 -8.37 28.13 -28.11
C ILE A 146 -7.20 27.15 -28.10
N ASP A 147 -7.45 25.90 -28.47
CA ASP A 147 -6.41 24.87 -28.52
C ASP A 147 -6.79 23.79 -29.56
N ALA A 148 -6.04 23.73 -30.65
CA ALA A 148 -6.29 22.83 -31.75
C ALA A 148 -6.23 21.33 -31.38
N ARG A 149 -5.61 20.99 -30.24
CA ARG A 149 -5.54 19.62 -29.72
C ARG A 149 -6.90 19.01 -29.37
N TRP A 150 -7.95 19.84 -29.17
CA TRP A 150 -9.31 19.33 -29.05
C TRP A 150 -9.85 18.69 -30.35
N GLY A 151 -9.16 18.87 -31.47
CA GLY A 151 -9.39 18.14 -32.72
C GLY A 151 -8.75 16.74 -32.77
N ASP A 152 -7.99 16.35 -31.77
CA ASP A 152 -7.40 15.01 -31.67
C ASP A 152 -8.28 14.10 -30.79
N PRO A 153 -8.78 12.96 -31.33
CA PRO A 153 -9.59 12.00 -30.60
C PRO A 153 -8.93 11.48 -29.31
N ALA A 154 -7.61 11.41 -29.25
CA ALA A 154 -6.86 10.88 -28.12
C ALA A 154 -7.21 11.61 -26.79
N TYR A 155 -7.38 12.92 -26.80
CA TYR A 155 -7.75 13.69 -25.61
C TYR A 155 -9.18 13.38 -25.12
N TRP A 156 -10.09 13.07 -26.04
CA TRP A 156 -11.45 12.65 -25.71
C TRP A 156 -11.51 11.21 -25.19
N GLN A 157 -10.64 10.35 -25.71
CA GLN A 157 -10.47 8.99 -25.18
C GLN A 157 -9.98 9.01 -23.72
N VAL A 158 -9.12 9.95 -23.33
CA VAL A 158 -8.72 10.15 -21.93
C VAL A 158 -9.94 10.44 -21.05
N ILE A 159 -10.89 11.31 -21.50
CA ILE A 159 -12.12 11.58 -20.76
C ILE A 159 -12.97 10.31 -20.67
N SER A 160 -13.18 9.63 -21.78
CA SER A 160 -13.98 8.40 -21.83
C SER A 160 -13.42 7.29 -20.94
N LYS A 161 -12.10 7.04 -20.99
CA LYS A 161 -11.38 6.07 -20.16
C LYS A 161 -11.54 6.35 -18.67
N ASN A 162 -11.46 7.63 -18.29
CA ASN A 162 -11.51 8.07 -16.90
C ASN A 162 -12.90 8.49 -16.43
N GLY A 163 -13.92 8.38 -17.28
CA GLY A 163 -15.30 8.75 -16.94
C GLY A 163 -15.95 7.81 -15.92
N ALA A 164 -15.45 6.61 -15.73
CA ALA A 164 -15.94 5.70 -14.71
C ALA A 164 -15.35 6.04 -13.33
N ARG A 165 -16.22 6.07 -12.30
CA ARG A 165 -15.80 6.29 -10.91
C ARG A 165 -14.85 5.20 -10.39
N TRP A 166 -15.00 3.96 -10.86
CA TRP A 166 -14.19 2.83 -10.46
C TRP A 166 -13.22 2.46 -11.57
N THR A 167 -11.95 2.31 -11.22
CA THR A 167 -10.89 1.97 -12.18
C THR A 167 -9.95 0.91 -11.60
N PRO A 168 -9.48 -0.05 -12.40
CA PRO A 168 -8.41 -0.96 -12.02
C PRO A 168 -7.01 -0.36 -12.24
N ASP A 169 -6.88 0.85 -12.78
CA ASP A 169 -5.63 1.40 -13.29
C ASP A 169 -4.51 1.45 -12.24
N TYR A 170 -4.83 1.85 -10.99
CA TYR A 170 -3.83 1.89 -9.92
C TYR A 170 -3.38 0.50 -9.48
N LEU A 171 -4.29 -0.50 -9.52
CA LEU A 171 -3.93 -1.88 -9.21
C LEU A 171 -3.09 -2.48 -10.34
N LEU A 172 -3.44 -2.22 -11.60
CA LEU A 172 -2.66 -2.62 -12.76
C LEU A 172 -1.26 -1.98 -12.72
N ALA A 173 -1.18 -0.69 -12.40
CA ALA A 173 0.09 0.02 -12.28
C ALA A 173 1.01 -0.61 -11.23
N SER A 174 0.46 -1.14 -10.13
CA SER A 174 1.25 -1.80 -9.08
C SER A 174 1.99 -3.06 -9.54
N VAL A 175 1.60 -3.63 -10.67
CA VAL A 175 2.23 -4.81 -11.31
C VAL A 175 2.80 -4.50 -12.69
N ASP A 176 3.10 -3.22 -12.95
CA ASP A 176 3.68 -2.71 -14.20
C ASP A 176 2.78 -2.94 -15.43
N LEU A 177 1.45 -2.94 -15.23
CA LEU A 177 0.44 -2.98 -16.28
C LEU A 177 -0.29 -1.65 -16.36
N ARG A 178 -0.79 -1.29 -17.54
CA ARG A 178 -1.68 -0.13 -17.75
C ARG A 178 -2.80 -0.50 -18.72
N ARG A 179 -3.90 0.24 -18.67
CA ARG A 179 -4.88 0.21 -19.76
C ARG A 179 -4.50 1.27 -20.78
N ASP A 180 -4.48 0.87 -22.04
CA ASP A 180 -4.38 1.79 -23.16
C ASP A 180 -5.66 2.64 -23.29
N LEU A 181 -5.65 3.62 -24.20
CA LEU A 181 -6.79 4.49 -24.48
C LEU A 181 -8.01 3.72 -25.01
N ASP A 182 -7.77 2.59 -25.67
CA ASP A 182 -8.83 1.67 -26.13
C ASP A 182 -9.36 0.73 -25.03
N GLY A 183 -8.79 0.78 -23.81
CA GLY A 183 -9.20 -0.02 -22.66
C GLY A 183 -8.53 -1.38 -22.55
N GLU A 184 -7.64 -1.73 -23.49
CA GLU A 184 -6.87 -2.97 -23.47
C GLU A 184 -5.76 -2.90 -22.43
N VAL A 185 -5.50 -4.05 -21.76
CA VAL A 185 -4.44 -4.15 -20.74
C VAL A 185 -3.11 -4.48 -21.42
N GLU A 186 -2.16 -3.58 -21.32
CA GLU A 186 -0.82 -3.74 -21.83
C GLU A 186 0.25 -3.59 -20.74
N ARG A 187 1.48 -4.03 -21.05
CA ARG A 187 2.61 -3.80 -20.15
C ARG A 187 3.10 -2.35 -20.29
N MET A 188 3.43 -1.74 -19.17
CA MET A 188 4.07 -0.42 -19.18
C MET A 188 5.38 -0.45 -19.99
N PRO A 189 5.78 0.65 -20.64
CA PRO A 189 7.09 0.80 -21.27
C PRO A 189 8.22 0.48 -20.28
N GLU A 190 9.34 -0.04 -20.76
CA GLU A 190 10.46 -0.45 -19.89
C GLU A 190 10.95 0.65 -18.97
N GLU A 191 10.91 1.89 -19.44
CA GLU A 191 11.35 3.09 -18.72
C GLU A 191 10.45 3.39 -17.50
N GLU A 192 9.17 2.99 -17.54
CA GLU A 192 8.19 3.21 -16.50
C GLU A 192 8.03 2.01 -15.55
N ARG A 193 8.61 0.84 -15.91
CA ARG A 193 8.51 -0.40 -15.12
C ARG A 193 9.42 -0.34 -13.90
N ALA A 194 8.85 -0.18 -12.74
CA ALA A 194 9.61 -0.18 -11.50
C ALA A 194 8.94 -1.02 -10.39
N PHE A 195 7.63 -1.08 -10.38
CA PHE A 195 6.89 -1.61 -9.23
C PHE A 195 7.04 -3.11 -9.06
N GLY A 196 6.95 -3.90 -10.12
CA GLY A 196 7.12 -5.36 -10.07
C GLY A 196 8.51 -5.75 -9.58
N ALA A 197 9.56 -5.07 -10.07
CA ALA A 197 10.93 -5.30 -9.63
C ALA A 197 11.15 -4.91 -8.17
N ILE A 198 10.55 -3.79 -7.71
CA ILE A 198 10.60 -3.34 -6.32
C ILE A 198 9.89 -4.33 -5.41
N LEU A 199 8.69 -4.79 -5.77
CA LEU A 199 7.92 -5.78 -5.01
C LEU A 199 8.72 -7.08 -4.87
N LEU A 200 9.20 -7.65 -5.97
CA LEU A 200 9.99 -8.88 -5.95
C LEU A 200 11.25 -8.73 -5.08
N ARG A 201 11.93 -7.59 -5.18
CA ARG A 201 13.09 -7.28 -4.33
C ARG A 201 12.71 -7.24 -2.85
N THR A 202 11.63 -6.55 -2.51
CA THR A 202 11.15 -6.42 -1.13
C THR A 202 10.79 -7.78 -0.55
N PHE A 203 10.01 -8.58 -1.27
CA PHE A 203 9.65 -9.94 -0.84
C PHE A 203 10.87 -10.85 -0.71
N SER A 204 11.82 -10.81 -1.66
CA SER A 204 13.01 -11.64 -1.59
C SER A 204 13.90 -11.26 -0.41
N ILE A 205 14.10 -9.96 -0.13
CA ILE A 205 14.85 -9.51 1.06
C ILE A 205 14.14 -9.96 2.34
N SER A 206 12.82 -9.76 2.44
CA SER A 206 12.03 -10.16 3.61
C SER A 206 12.10 -11.67 3.84
N PHE A 207 11.99 -12.48 2.79
CA PHE A 207 12.12 -13.93 2.86
C PHE A 207 13.50 -14.36 3.36
N VAL A 208 14.58 -13.79 2.78
CA VAL A 208 15.96 -14.08 3.17
C VAL A 208 16.21 -13.69 4.61
N VAL A 209 15.79 -12.49 5.03
CA VAL A 209 15.92 -12.03 6.42
C VAL A 209 15.17 -12.95 7.39
N THR A 210 13.93 -13.33 7.07
CA THR A 210 13.14 -14.24 7.89
C THR A 210 13.81 -15.60 8.02
N LEU A 211 14.35 -16.13 6.93
CA LEU A 211 15.07 -17.40 6.93
C LEU A 211 16.31 -17.35 7.81
N PHE A 212 17.13 -16.30 7.69
CA PHE A 212 18.30 -16.13 8.55
C PHE A 212 17.93 -15.92 10.02
N CYS A 213 16.89 -15.11 10.29
CA CYS A 213 16.39 -14.95 11.65
C CYS A 213 15.93 -16.28 12.24
N LEU A 214 15.21 -17.11 11.49
CA LEU A 214 14.74 -18.43 11.94
C LEU A 214 15.91 -19.38 12.19
N LEU A 215 16.87 -19.45 11.26
CA LEU A 215 18.07 -20.30 11.39
C LEU A 215 18.92 -19.95 12.62
N LEU A 216 19.00 -18.69 12.98
CA LEU A 216 19.75 -18.23 14.14
C LEU A 216 18.91 -18.28 15.43
N ALA A 217 17.65 -17.88 15.37
CA ALA A 217 16.77 -17.82 16.53
C ALA A 217 16.36 -19.20 17.05
N TYR A 218 16.09 -20.16 16.15
CA TYR A 218 15.62 -21.49 16.55
C TYR A 218 16.60 -22.22 17.46
N PRO A 219 17.89 -22.42 17.08
CA PRO A 219 18.84 -23.10 17.96
C PRO A 219 19.09 -22.33 19.26
N LEU A 220 19.08 -20.99 19.20
CA LEU A 220 19.26 -20.17 20.40
C LEU A 220 18.06 -20.27 21.35
N ALA A 221 16.84 -20.20 20.85
CA ALA A 221 15.63 -20.36 21.65
C ALA A 221 15.55 -21.77 22.28
N TRP A 222 15.85 -22.81 21.49
CA TRP A 222 15.89 -24.17 21.98
C TRP A 222 16.92 -24.36 23.09
N TRP A 223 18.13 -23.81 22.90
CA TRP A 223 19.16 -23.81 23.91
C TRP A 223 18.75 -23.07 25.19
N LEU A 224 18.19 -21.88 25.07
CA LEU A 224 17.64 -21.10 26.18
C LEU A 224 16.58 -21.89 26.97
N ALA A 225 15.65 -22.56 26.25
CA ALA A 225 14.62 -23.38 26.86
C ALA A 225 15.17 -24.62 27.63
N SER A 226 16.36 -25.08 27.28
CA SER A 226 17.02 -26.20 27.95
C SER A 226 17.78 -25.78 29.23
N LEU A 227 17.93 -24.47 29.48
CA LEU A 227 18.70 -23.97 30.63
C LEU A 227 17.79 -23.83 31.89
N PRO A 228 18.40 -23.90 33.11
CA PRO A 228 17.69 -23.53 34.34
C PRO A 228 17.15 -22.09 34.24
N ALA A 229 15.93 -21.85 34.76
CA ALA A 229 15.19 -20.57 34.63
C ALA A 229 16.04 -19.33 34.97
N ARG A 230 16.90 -19.40 35.99
CA ARG A 230 17.77 -18.28 36.39
C ARG A 230 18.75 -17.89 35.29
N LYS A 231 19.38 -18.88 34.63
CA LYS A 231 20.32 -18.64 33.51
C LYS A 231 19.60 -18.22 32.26
N ALA A 232 18.49 -18.85 31.94
CA ALA A 232 17.65 -18.49 30.79
C ALA A 232 17.16 -17.05 30.88
N ASN A 233 16.65 -16.62 32.05
CA ASN A 233 16.19 -15.23 32.23
C ASN A 233 17.30 -14.20 32.08
N MET A 234 18.53 -14.51 32.61
CA MET A 234 19.68 -13.61 32.48
C MET A 234 20.10 -13.47 31.01
N LEU A 235 20.17 -14.57 30.27
CA LEU A 235 20.48 -14.52 28.83
C LEU A 235 19.38 -13.88 28.01
N MET A 236 18.12 -14.06 28.38
CA MET A 236 16.99 -13.39 27.73
C MET A 236 17.06 -11.87 27.91
N ILE A 237 17.50 -11.37 29.07
CA ILE A 237 17.77 -9.94 29.25
C ILE A 237 18.81 -9.46 28.25
N LEU A 238 19.90 -10.23 28.05
CA LEU A 238 20.93 -9.88 27.08
C LEU A 238 20.38 -9.83 25.63
N VAL A 239 19.51 -10.76 25.26
CA VAL A 239 18.80 -10.77 23.95
C VAL A 239 17.93 -9.52 23.80
N LEU A 240 17.35 -9.01 24.90
CA LEU A 240 16.47 -7.85 24.89
C LEU A 240 17.21 -6.51 24.98
N VAL A 241 18.48 -6.47 25.37
CA VAL A 241 19.27 -5.22 25.46
C VAL A 241 19.16 -4.35 24.20
N PRO A 242 19.24 -4.92 22.97
CA PRO A 242 19.08 -4.13 21.76
C PRO A 242 17.73 -3.38 21.65
N PHE A 243 16.66 -3.84 22.32
CA PHE A 243 15.38 -3.14 22.31
C PHE A 243 15.41 -1.77 22.99
N TRP A 244 16.26 -1.58 23.96
CA TRP A 244 16.37 -0.33 24.70
C TRP A 244 17.19 0.72 23.95
N THR A 245 17.82 0.35 22.83
CA THR A 245 18.50 1.29 21.95
C THR A 245 17.57 1.72 20.80
N SER A 246 17.61 3.00 20.45
CA SER A 246 16.85 3.52 19.30
C SER A 246 17.22 2.77 18.02
N ILE A 247 16.22 2.51 17.18
CA ILE A 247 16.44 1.91 15.86
C ILE A 247 17.36 2.77 14.99
N LEU A 248 17.27 4.10 15.09
CA LEU A 248 18.13 5.01 14.36
C LEU A 248 19.61 4.86 14.76
N VAL A 249 19.88 4.71 16.07
CA VAL A 249 21.24 4.48 16.57
C VAL A 249 21.80 3.15 16.05
N ARG A 250 20.99 2.11 16.02
CA ARG A 250 21.39 0.80 15.45
C ARG A 250 21.69 0.88 13.96
N VAL A 251 20.83 1.58 13.20
CA VAL A 251 21.05 1.79 11.75
C VAL A 251 22.33 2.60 11.52
N ALA A 252 22.54 3.69 12.28
CA ALA A 252 23.75 4.51 12.18
C ALA A 252 25.01 3.69 12.52
N ALA A 253 24.96 2.83 13.55
CA ALA A 253 26.06 1.93 13.90
C ALA A 253 26.37 0.98 12.74
N TRP A 254 25.36 0.37 12.09
CA TRP A 254 25.56 -0.49 10.93
C TRP A 254 26.14 0.26 9.73
N ILE A 255 25.74 1.52 9.50
CA ILE A 255 26.35 2.35 8.46
C ILE A 255 27.86 2.48 8.70
N VAL A 256 28.27 2.80 9.92
CA VAL A 256 29.70 2.93 10.28
C VAL A 256 30.45 1.60 10.18
N LEU A 257 29.84 0.50 10.63
CA LEU A 257 30.47 -0.83 10.62
C LEU A 257 30.68 -1.37 9.20
N LEU A 258 29.72 -1.11 8.28
CA LEU A 258 29.71 -1.66 6.92
C LEU A 258 30.41 -0.78 5.87
N GLN A 259 30.95 0.39 6.28
CA GLN A 259 31.77 1.23 5.39
C GLN A 259 32.98 0.47 4.84
N SER A 260 33.51 0.92 3.72
CA SER A 260 34.71 0.31 3.10
C SER A 260 35.89 0.24 4.08
N GLU A 261 36.06 1.27 4.90
CA GLU A 261 37.08 1.30 5.97
C GLU A 261 36.52 0.94 7.34
N GLY A 262 35.31 0.39 7.39
CA GLY A 262 34.62 -0.01 8.62
C GLY A 262 35.25 -1.24 9.28
N LEU A 263 34.85 -1.50 10.53
CA LEU A 263 35.39 -2.61 11.31
C LEU A 263 35.20 -3.98 10.66
N VAL A 264 34.07 -4.18 9.93
CA VAL A 264 33.78 -5.45 9.26
C VAL A 264 34.82 -5.70 8.16
N ASN A 265 35.05 -4.75 7.27
CA ASN A 265 36.02 -4.88 6.19
C ASN A 265 37.44 -5.00 6.72
N ARG A 266 37.84 -4.19 7.70
CA ARG A 266 39.16 -4.29 8.35
C ARG A 266 39.36 -5.63 9.03
N GLY A 267 38.35 -6.18 9.70
CA GLY A 267 38.40 -7.49 10.31
C GLY A 267 38.59 -8.60 9.30
N LEU A 268 37.78 -8.59 8.19
CA LEU A 268 37.88 -9.57 7.13
C LEU A 268 39.26 -9.54 6.41
N MET A 269 39.79 -8.33 6.13
CA MET A 269 41.12 -8.16 5.56
C MET A 269 42.22 -8.62 6.54
N GLY A 270 42.10 -8.28 7.82
CA GLY A 270 43.06 -8.69 8.86
C GLY A 270 43.11 -10.21 9.07
N LEU A 271 42.00 -10.92 8.80
CA LEU A 271 41.94 -12.38 8.84
C LEU A 271 42.37 -13.03 7.50
N GLY A 272 42.71 -12.24 6.48
CA GLY A 272 43.12 -12.75 5.18
C GLY A 272 41.96 -13.36 4.36
N LEU A 273 40.70 -13.07 4.74
CA LEU A 273 39.51 -13.60 4.05
C LEU A 273 39.16 -12.83 2.76
N ILE A 274 39.58 -11.58 2.69
CA ILE A 274 39.36 -10.70 1.50
C ILE A 274 40.65 -9.89 1.26
N GLU A 275 40.94 -9.63 -0.01
CA GLU A 275 42.09 -8.81 -0.43
C GLU A 275 41.70 -7.30 -0.57
N GLN A 276 40.43 -7.01 -0.86
CA GLN A 276 39.93 -5.67 -1.04
C GLN A 276 38.61 -5.47 -0.25
N PRO A 277 38.31 -4.25 0.20
CA PRO A 277 37.09 -3.98 0.95
C PRO A 277 35.84 -4.27 0.12
N LEU A 278 34.89 -4.99 0.71
CA LEU A 278 33.60 -5.27 0.11
C LEU A 278 32.70 -4.03 0.18
N ALA A 279 31.99 -3.74 -0.88
CA ALA A 279 30.96 -2.70 -0.91
C ALA A 279 29.69 -3.19 -0.20
N LEU A 280 29.71 -3.24 1.15
CA LEU A 280 28.59 -3.73 1.96
C LEU A 280 27.55 -2.64 2.22
N LEU A 281 27.93 -1.38 2.15
CA LEU A 281 27.03 -0.25 2.37
C LEU A 281 26.14 -0.01 1.12
N PHE A 282 24.87 0.27 1.34
CA PHE A 282 23.85 0.53 0.30
C PHE A 282 23.64 -0.64 -0.68
N ASN A 283 23.94 -1.85 -0.29
CA ASN A 283 23.65 -3.04 -1.08
C ASN A 283 22.72 -4.03 -0.34
N ARG A 284 22.26 -5.07 -1.05
CA ARG A 284 21.34 -6.08 -0.49
C ARG A 284 21.93 -6.81 0.71
N THR A 285 23.21 -7.14 0.65
CA THR A 285 23.89 -7.89 1.72
C THR A 285 23.94 -7.08 3.01
N GLY A 286 24.32 -5.82 2.94
CA GLY A 286 24.35 -4.93 4.11
C GLY A 286 22.97 -4.73 4.73
N VAL A 287 21.93 -4.58 3.88
CA VAL A 287 20.53 -4.50 4.34
C VAL A 287 20.13 -5.77 5.08
N VAL A 288 20.41 -6.96 4.51
CA VAL A 288 20.08 -8.25 5.15
C VAL A 288 20.79 -8.39 6.50
N ILE A 289 22.08 -8.10 6.58
CA ILE A 289 22.86 -8.18 7.85
C ILE A 289 22.24 -7.27 8.91
N ALA A 290 21.99 -6.00 8.58
CA ALA A 290 21.41 -5.05 9.52
C ALA A 290 19.99 -5.44 9.96
N MET A 291 19.15 -5.88 9.02
CA MET A 291 17.77 -6.29 9.29
C MET A 291 17.71 -7.57 10.15
N VAL A 292 18.56 -8.55 9.86
CA VAL A 292 18.66 -9.77 10.70
C VAL A 292 19.01 -9.40 12.14
N HIS A 293 20.03 -8.58 12.36
CA HIS A 293 20.39 -8.13 13.70
C HIS A 293 19.24 -7.39 14.42
N ILE A 294 18.51 -6.54 13.70
CA ILE A 294 17.41 -5.77 14.27
C ILE A 294 16.20 -6.66 14.62
N LEU A 295 15.90 -7.64 13.76
CA LEU A 295 14.70 -8.48 13.87
C LEU A 295 14.90 -9.78 14.64
N LEU A 296 16.16 -10.21 14.85
CA LEU A 296 16.48 -11.46 15.54
C LEU A 296 15.81 -11.60 16.92
N PRO A 297 15.82 -10.58 17.81
CA PRO A 297 15.14 -10.67 19.10
C PRO A 297 13.63 -10.89 18.98
N PHE A 298 12.98 -10.29 17.95
CA PHE A 298 11.54 -10.48 17.69
C PHE A 298 11.21 -11.92 17.27
N MET A 299 12.16 -12.64 16.68
CA MET A 299 12.00 -14.04 16.33
C MET A 299 12.29 -14.96 17.52
N ILE A 300 13.25 -14.61 18.38
CA ILE A 300 13.62 -15.44 19.54
C ILE A 300 12.49 -15.50 20.55
N LEU A 301 11.82 -14.36 20.84
CA LEU A 301 10.77 -14.26 21.84
C LEU A 301 9.59 -15.24 21.64
N PRO A 302 8.97 -15.34 20.46
CA PRO A 302 7.88 -16.29 20.26
C PRO A 302 8.32 -17.75 20.13
N LEU A 303 9.61 -18.00 19.85
CA LEU A 303 10.16 -19.36 19.75
C LEU A 303 10.61 -19.93 21.11
N TYR A 304 10.93 -19.07 22.07
CA TYR A 304 11.28 -19.43 23.45
C TYR A 304 10.03 -19.72 24.28
#